data_a2b0545484baa1e432d297186544af22
#
_entry.id   a2b0545484baa1e432d297186544af22
#
_cell.length_a   1.000
_cell.length_b   1.000
_cell.length_c   1.000
_cell.angle_alpha   90.00
_cell.angle_beta   90.00
_cell.angle_gamma   90.00
#
_symmetry.space_group_name_H-M   'P 1'
#
loop_
_entity.id
_entity.type
_entity.pdbx_description
1 polymer ?
#
loop_
_entity_poly.entity_id
_entity_poly.type
_entity_poly.pdbx_seq_one_letter_code
_entity_poly.pdbx_strand_id
1 'polypeptide(L)'
;MNGVVQEKLKQIPTHPGVYQFFNSDKKIIYVGKAKNLRNRVRTYFQSKKHQRAKTISLVRNIENLEWIVVRNEVEALMTEANLIKTHRPRYNIDLKDDKTYPFIRITKEPYPQVLLTRKIIKDGSKYYGPFTDVGRLRITLKALHKVFPIRSCSYYLDDKVVAEKKVKLCLDYHIKRCEGPCEGLVSQDNYQEMVNRIEDFMKGKTKSTEAFINDLMHKSSTNQKYEEAAMYRDQLYAMRSFKEKQSHVATDFEERDVIALVREDNLGVAVIIRIRNGRIFSREKLSLRGLDENDKATLQTVISRFYMDSDFIPKEISLQFQPNDEKDLIQWLKEKRNGAVYFL
;
A
#
# COMPACT_ATOMS: atom_id res chain seq x y z
N MET A 1 28.05 6.36 -32.54
CA MET A 1 28.39 6.24 -31.10
C MET A 1 29.28 7.41 -30.75
N ASN A 2 28.89 8.19 -29.73
CA ASN A 2 29.63 9.37 -29.28
C ASN A 2 31.01 8.98 -28.68
N GLY A 3 32.07 9.80 -28.89
CA GLY A 3 33.43 9.56 -28.37
C GLY A 3 33.47 9.42 -26.84
N VAL A 4 32.63 10.18 -26.12
CA VAL A 4 32.49 10.11 -24.64
C VAL A 4 32.08 8.74 -24.20
N VAL A 5 31.07 8.14 -24.86
CA VAL A 5 30.56 6.80 -24.53
C VAL A 5 31.64 5.75 -24.85
N GLN A 6 32.40 5.92 -25.95
CA GLN A 6 33.47 5.00 -26.32
C GLN A 6 34.61 4.98 -25.29
N GLU A 7 35.00 6.12 -24.76
CA GLU A 7 36.01 6.19 -23.70
C GLU A 7 35.52 5.56 -22.40
N LYS A 8 34.31 5.89 -21.99
CA LYS A 8 33.72 5.33 -20.77
C LYS A 8 33.51 3.79 -20.84
N LEU A 9 33.17 3.24 -22.01
CA LEU A 9 33.09 1.80 -22.24
C LEU A 9 34.39 1.05 -21.97
N LYS A 10 35.56 1.68 -22.13
CA LYS A 10 36.87 1.11 -21.82
C LYS A 10 37.11 1.03 -20.31
N GLN A 11 36.57 2.00 -19.55
CA GLN A 11 36.78 2.19 -18.11
C GLN A 11 35.81 1.40 -17.21
N ILE A 12 34.71 0.86 -17.75
CA ILE A 12 33.70 0.15 -16.97
C ILE A 12 34.31 -1.04 -16.25
N PRO A 13 34.09 -1.18 -14.92
CA PRO A 13 34.59 -2.32 -14.14
C PRO A 13 33.81 -3.59 -14.44
N THR A 14 34.35 -4.74 -14.02
CA THR A 14 33.71 -6.07 -14.13
C THR A 14 32.87 -6.43 -12.91
N HIS A 15 32.74 -5.55 -11.95
CA HIS A 15 32.01 -5.75 -10.69
C HIS A 15 30.49 -5.64 -10.87
N PRO A 16 29.71 -6.17 -9.91
CA PRO A 16 28.27 -5.92 -9.84
C PRO A 16 27.97 -4.44 -9.69
N GLY A 17 26.87 -3.98 -10.28
CA GLY A 17 26.50 -2.59 -10.17
C GLY A 17 25.28 -2.19 -10.99
N VAL A 18 25.03 -0.89 -10.99
CA VAL A 18 23.95 -0.25 -11.73
C VAL A 18 24.55 0.74 -12.71
N TYR A 19 24.08 0.72 -13.94
CA TYR A 19 24.46 1.67 -15.00
C TYR A 19 23.29 2.56 -15.37
N GLN A 20 23.61 3.79 -15.76
CA GLN A 20 22.67 4.84 -16.11
C GLN A 20 23.04 5.42 -17.47
N PHE A 21 22.07 5.49 -18.37
CA PHE A 21 22.22 6.15 -19.67
C PHE A 21 21.58 7.53 -19.65
N PHE A 22 22.28 8.51 -20.21
CA PHE A 22 21.85 9.90 -20.27
C PHE A 22 21.67 10.34 -21.70
N ASN A 23 20.71 11.24 -21.94
CA ASN A 23 20.52 11.90 -23.21
C ASN A 23 21.34 13.21 -23.30
N SER A 24 21.16 13.97 -24.42
CA SER A 24 21.75 15.29 -24.65
C SER A 24 21.44 16.32 -23.56
N ASP A 25 20.27 16.23 -22.95
CA ASP A 25 19.80 17.12 -21.88
C ASP A 25 20.34 16.73 -20.50
N LYS A 26 21.27 15.78 -20.43
CA LYS A 26 21.80 15.19 -19.19
C LYS A 26 20.73 14.54 -18.30
N LYS A 27 19.59 14.14 -18.86
CA LYS A 27 18.55 13.40 -18.16
C LYS A 27 18.82 11.90 -18.25
N ILE A 28 18.58 11.20 -17.14
CA ILE A 28 18.62 9.72 -17.11
C ILE A 28 17.46 9.20 -17.94
N ILE A 29 17.77 8.45 -19.00
CA ILE A 29 16.79 7.86 -19.92
C ILE A 29 16.62 6.36 -19.71
N TYR A 30 17.59 5.70 -19.08
CA TYR A 30 17.54 4.29 -18.73
C TYR A 30 18.43 3.99 -17.54
N VAL A 31 17.98 3.09 -16.68
CA VAL A 31 18.74 2.49 -15.55
C VAL A 31 18.68 0.99 -15.68
N GLY A 32 19.79 0.31 -15.44
CA GLY A 32 19.84 -1.16 -15.44
C GLY A 32 20.91 -1.70 -14.53
N LYS A 33 20.67 -2.88 -13.95
CA LYS A 33 21.62 -3.61 -13.11
C LYS A 33 22.46 -4.61 -13.90
N ALA A 34 23.59 -4.99 -13.37
CA ALA A 34 24.43 -6.02 -13.92
C ALA A 34 25.22 -6.75 -12.83
N LYS A 35 25.39 -8.08 -12.98
CA LYS A 35 26.40 -8.87 -12.25
C LYS A 35 27.83 -8.53 -12.68
N ASN A 36 27.98 -8.16 -13.95
CA ASN A 36 29.20 -7.67 -14.56
C ASN A 36 28.85 -6.46 -15.45
N LEU A 37 29.15 -5.27 -14.93
CA LEU A 37 28.83 -4.01 -15.61
C LEU A 37 29.42 -3.94 -17.01
N ARG A 38 30.71 -4.26 -17.18
CA ARG A 38 31.41 -4.21 -18.46
C ARG A 38 30.74 -5.07 -19.52
N ASN A 39 30.46 -6.32 -19.20
CA ASN A 39 29.84 -7.25 -20.15
C ASN A 39 28.44 -6.78 -20.52
N ARG A 40 27.61 -6.44 -19.52
CA ARG A 40 26.23 -6.05 -19.73
C ARG A 40 26.09 -4.77 -20.55
N VAL A 41 26.86 -3.72 -20.24
CA VAL A 41 26.77 -2.46 -20.95
C VAL A 41 27.23 -2.59 -22.40
N ARG A 42 28.28 -3.37 -22.66
CA ARG A 42 28.77 -3.62 -24.02
C ARG A 42 27.73 -4.28 -24.92
N THR A 43 26.82 -5.12 -24.38
CA THR A 43 25.79 -5.77 -25.20
C THR A 43 24.86 -4.79 -25.91
N TYR A 44 24.64 -3.60 -25.37
CA TYR A 44 23.82 -2.57 -26.02
C TYR A 44 24.46 -2.03 -27.32
N PHE A 45 25.78 -2.03 -27.38
CA PHE A 45 26.56 -1.41 -28.48
C PHE A 45 27.11 -2.45 -29.48
N GLN A 46 26.92 -3.77 -29.20
CA GLN A 46 27.26 -4.84 -30.10
C GLN A 46 26.14 -5.07 -31.13
N SER A 47 26.45 -5.73 -32.24
CA SER A 47 25.62 -6.09 -33.40
C SER A 47 24.11 -5.77 -33.37
N LYS A 48 23.63 -5.02 -34.36
CA LYS A 48 22.22 -4.59 -34.53
C LYS A 48 21.24 -5.67 -35.05
N LYS A 49 21.70 -6.85 -35.48
CA LYS A 49 20.89 -7.83 -36.23
C LYS A 49 19.71 -8.45 -35.46
N HIS A 50 19.71 -8.37 -34.12
CA HIS A 50 18.63 -8.94 -33.27
C HIS A 50 18.21 -8.01 -32.12
N GLN A 51 18.50 -6.70 -32.23
CA GLN A 51 18.07 -5.76 -31.21
C GLN A 51 16.61 -5.33 -31.41
N ARG A 52 15.84 -5.29 -30.33
CA ARG A 52 14.45 -4.81 -30.32
C ARG A 52 14.37 -3.33 -30.66
N ALA A 53 13.26 -2.90 -31.25
CA ALA A 53 13.03 -1.51 -31.64
C ALA A 53 13.24 -0.52 -30.50
N LYS A 54 12.81 -0.89 -29.27
CA LYS A 54 13.02 -0.07 -28.06
C LYS A 54 14.51 0.09 -27.70
N THR A 55 15.29 -1.00 -27.79
CA THR A 55 16.74 -0.96 -27.54
C THR A 55 17.46 -0.13 -28.60
N ILE A 56 17.08 -0.25 -29.85
CA ILE A 56 17.64 0.58 -30.95
C ILE A 56 17.34 2.05 -30.70
N SER A 57 16.10 2.38 -30.30
CA SER A 57 15.72 3.75 -29.95
C SER A 57 16.48 4.27 -28.73
N LEU A 58 16.64 3.45 -27.70
CA LEU A 58 17.45 3.79 -26.54
C LEU A 58 18.88 4.11 -26.93
N VAL A 59 19.57 3.21 -27.66
CA VAL A 59 20.98 3.34 -28.04
C VAL A 59 21.21 4.60 -28.89
N ARG A 60 20.27 4.99 -29.74
CA ARG A 60 20.34 6.21 -30.54
C ARG A 60 20.34 7.50 -29.69
N ASN A 61 19.72 7.45 -28.51
CA ASN A 61 19.58 8.62 -27.63
C ASN A 61 20.62 8.65 -26.50
N ILE A 62 21.55 7.69 -26.43
CA ILE A 62 22.60 7.67 -25.41
C ILE A 62 23.71 8.65 -25.81
N GLU A 63 23.87 9.68 -24.99
CA GLU A 63 24.97 10.66 -25.11
C GLU A 63 26.01 10.53 -24.01
N ASN A 64 25.64 9.97 -22.86
CA ASN A 64 26.55 9.72 -21.74
C ASN A 64 26.14 8.45 -20.98
N LEU A 65 27.12 7.93 -20.23
CA LEU A 65 27.00 6.70 -19.42
C LEU A 65 27.67 6.91 -18.07
N GLU A 66 27.01 6.51 -17.00
CA GLU A 66 27.57 6.43 -15.65
C GLU A 66 27.25 5.08 -15.00
N TRP A 67 27.99 4.73 -13.95
CA TRP A 67 27.76 3.50 -13.21
C TRP A 67 28.06 3.67 -11.74
N ILE A 68 27.41 2.84 -10.93
CA ILE A 68 27.60 2.71 -9.49
C ILE A 68 28.01 1.25 -9.23
N VAL A 69 29.19 1.05 -8.67
CA VAL A 69 29.63 -0.27 -8.23
C VAL A 69 29.02 -0.56 -6.86
N VAL A 70 28.53 -1.77 -6.67
CA VAL A 70 27.92 -2.24 -5.43
C VAL A 70 28.55 -3.55 -4.97
N ARG A 71 28.26 -3.98 -3.75
CA ARG A 71 28.93 -5.15 -3.12
C ARG A 71 28.41 -6.48 -3.68
N ASN A 72 27.12 -6.55 -3.99
CA ASN A 72 26.46 -7.78 -4.43
C ASN A 72 25.25 -7.49 -5.35
N GLU A 73 24.64 -8.54 -5.85
CA GLU A 73 23.50 -8.48 -6.78
C GLU A 73 22.23 -7.96 -6.14
N VAL A 74 22.02 -8.26 -4.84
CA VAL A 74 20.87 -7.75 -4.07
C VAL A 74 20.95 -6.21 -3.95
N GLU A 75 22.14 -5.69 -3.63
CA GLU A 75 22.37 -4.25 -3.57
C GLU A 75 22.20 -3.59 -4.97
N ALA A 76 22.61 -4.27 -6.05
CA ALA A 76 22.37 -3.81 -7.41
C ALA A 76 20.88 -3.74 -7.73
N LEU A 77 20.10 -4.75 -7.34
CA LEU A 77 18.65 -4.78 -7.54
C LEU A 77 17.96 -3.61 -6.83
N MET A 78 18.32 -3.35 -5.58
CA MET A 78 17.74 -2.27 -4.80
C MET A 78 18.12 -0.89 -5.31
N THR A 79 19.39 -0.71 -5.68
CA THR A 79 19.89 0.55 -6.24
C THR A 79 19.19 0.86 -7.58
N GLU A 80 19.05 -0.13 -8.47
CA GLU A 80 18.30 0.01 -9.72
C GLU A 80 16.87 0.44 -9.47
N ALA A 81 16.14 -0.26 -8.60
CA ALA A 81 14.75 0.02 -8.30
C ALA A 81 14.56 1.43 -7.68
N ASN A 82 15.47 1.86 -6.80
CA ASN A 82 15.46 3.21 -6.22
C ASN A 82 15.68 4.29 -7.27
N LEU A 83 16.66 4.12 -8.16
CA LEU A 83 16.96 5.06 -9.22
C LEU A 83 15.80 5.17 -10.22
N ILE A 84 15.20 4.03 -10.61
CA ILE A 84 14.01 4.02 -11.48
C ILE A 84 12.85 4.77 -10.83
N LYS A 85 12.61 4.53 -9.54
CA LYS A 85 11.53 5.19 -8.77
C LYS A 85 11.75 6.72 -8.71
N THR A 86 12.98 7.15 -8.45
CA THR A 86 13.34 8.56 -8.29
C THR A 86 13.30 9.31 -9.61
N HIS A 87 13.92 8.75 -10.66
CA HIS A 87 14.15 9.46 -11.93
C HIS A 87 13.11 9.16 -13.01
N ARG A 88 12.31 8.06 -12.85
CA ARG A 88 11.30 7.60 -13.83
C ARG A 88 11.80 7.65 -15.28
N PRO A 89 12.90 6.93 -15.60
CA PRO A 89 13.52 7.03 -16.91
C PRO A 89 12.59 6.53 -18.01
N ARG A 90 12.57 7.22 -19.15
CA ARG A 90 11.64 6.98 -20.27
C ARG A 90 11.68 5.54 -20.82
N TYR A 91 12.85 4.90 -20.81
CA TYR A 91 13.03 3.55 -21.36
C TYR A 91 12.93 2.43 -20.32
N ASN A 92 12.71 2.74 -19.04
CA ASN A 92 12.34 1.73 -18.05
C ASN A 92 10.83 1.46 -18.09
N ILE A 93 10.40 0.46 -17.34
CA ILE A 93 8.96 0.16 -17.14
C ILE A 93 8.40 1.24 -16.22
N ASP A 94 7.34 1.92 -16.67
CA ASP A 94 6.60 2.89 -15.85
C ASP A 94 5.45 2.17 -15.13
N LEU A 95 5.48 2.23 -13.80
CA LEU A 95 4.44 1.68 -12.92
C LEU A 95 3.59 2.84 -12.40
N LYS A 96 2.33 2.87 -12.79
CA LYS A 96 1.35 3.82 -12.26
C LYS A 96 0.41 3.10 -11.31
N ASP A 97 0.36 3.59 -10.08
CA ASP A 97 -0.68 3.19 -9.12
C ASP A 97 -1.98 3.93 -9.48
N ASP A 98 -2.95 3.21 -10.02
CA ASP A 98 -4.19 3.80 -10.53
C ASP A 98 -5.16 4.20 -9.41
N LYS A 99 -5.12 3.56 -8.23
CA LYS A 99 -6.02 3.92 -7.10
C LYS A 99 -5.50 3.37 -5.78
N THR A 100 -5.14 4.24 -4.87
CA THR A 100 -4.96 3.88 -3.46
C THR A 100 -6.31 3.64 -2.81
N TYR A 101 -6.52 2.42 -2.30
CA TYR A 101 -7.69 2.10 -1.50
C TYR A 101 -7.62 2.78 -0.12
N PRO A 102 -8.76 3.20 0.44
CA PRO A 102 -8.78 3.86 1.72
C PRO A 102 -8.56 2.90 2.89
N PHE A 103 -8.02 3.48 3.96
CA PHE A 103 -7.89 2.88 5.28
C PHE A 103 -8.82 3.59 6.27
N ILE A 104 -9.23 2.90 7.32
CA ILE A 104 -9.71 3.55 8.53
C ILE A 104 -8.49 3.81 9.41
N ARG A 105 -8.27 5.05 9.77
CA ARG A 105 -7.23 5.49 10.70
C ARG A 105 -7.86 5.81 12.04
N ILE A 106 -7.31 5.24 13.11
CA ILE A 106 -7.57 5.64 14.49
C ILE A 106 -6.34 6.40 14.95
N THR A 107 -6.49 7.68 15.25
CA THR A 107 -5.36 8.55 15.62
C THR A 107 -4.81 8.21 17.00
N LYS A 108 -3.50 8.47 17.22
CA LYS A 108 -2.85 8.27 18.51
C LYS A 108 -2.87 9.58 19.30
N GLU A 109 -3.94 9.80 20.01
CA GLU A 109 -4.15 10.98 20.87
C GLU A 109 -5.10 10.65 22.03
N PRO A 110 -5.20 11.45 23.11
CA PRO A 110 -6.04 11.15 24.29
C PRO A 110 -7.52 10.91 23.93
N TYR A 111 -8.05 11.67 22.97
CA TYR A 111 -9.38 11.48 22.40
C TYR A 111 -9.26 11.17 20.91
N PRO A 112 -9.02 9.88 20.52
CA PRO A 112 -8.76 9.52 19.14
C PRO A 112 -9.88 9.87 18.17
N GLN A 113 -9.52 10.24 16.94
CA GLN A 113 -10.44 10.31 15.81
C GLN A 113 -10.48 8.96 15.08
N VAL A 114 -11.63 8.65 14.51
CA VAL A 114 -11.80 7.53 13.57
C VAL A 114 -12.17 8.08 12.22
N LEU A 115 -11.26 8.04 11.27
CA LEU A 115 -11.42 8.70 9.98
C LEU A 115 -10.97 7.84 8.80
N LEU A 116 -11.48 8.19 7.63
CA LEU A 116 -11.13 7.54 6.38
C LEU A 116 -9.96 8.27 5.73
N THR A 117 -8.88 7.55 5.41
CA THR A 117 -7.68 8.13 4.79
C THR A 117 -7.13 7.22 3.69
N ARG A 118 -6.42 7.78 2.73
CA ARG A 118 -5.64 7.04 1.74
C ARG A 118 -4.13 7.13 1.99
N LYS A 119 -3.72 7.95 2.97
CA LYS A 119 -2.32 8.15 3.33
C LYS A 119 -2.04 7.49 4.67
N ILE A 120 -0.95 6.74 4.75
CA ILE A 120 -0.39 6.22 6.00
C ILE A 120 0.66 7.23 6.49
N ILE A 121 0.52 7.69 7.74
CA ILE A 121 1.43 8.61 8.40
C ILE A 121 2.08 7.85 9.55
N LYS A 122 3.41 7.93 9.69
CA LYS A 122 4.15 7.28 10.77
C LYS A 122 4.10 8.13 12.06
N ASP A 123 2.93 8.23 12.66
CA ASP A 123 2.66 8.98 13.89
C ASP A 123 2.16 8.10 15.04
N GLY A 124 2.23 6.78 14.86
CA GLY A 124 1.74 5.80 15.83
C GLY A 124 0.23 5.57 15.78
N SER A 125 -0.50 6.17 14.84
CA SER A 125 -1.91 5.87 14.56
C SER A 125 -2.09 4.42 14.10
N LYS A 126 -3.23 3.83 14.41
CA LYS A 126 -3.61 2.48 13.93
C LYS A 126 -4.34 2.59 12.61
N TYR A 127 -4.04 1.66 11.68
CA TYR A 127 -4.65 1.63 10.35
C TYR A 127 -5.31 0.28 10.12
N TYR A 128 -6.55 0.31 9.63
CA TYR A 128 -7.34 -0.86 9.26
C TYR A 128 -7.69 -0.77 7.78
N GLY A 129 -7.51 -1.85 7.04
CA GLY A 129 -7.68 -1.88 5.59
C GLY A 129 -6.38 -2.26 4.87
N PRO A 130 -6.20 -1.97 3.58
CA PRO A 130 -7.09 -1.15 2.75
C PRO A 130 -8.41 -1.86 2.37
N PHE A 131 -9.47 -1.09 2.20
CA PHE A 131 -10.79 -1.60 1.86
C PHE A 131 -11.13 -1.40 0.39
N THR A 132 -11.58 -2.47 -0.27
CA THR A 132 -11.91 -2.44 -1.71
C THR A 132 -13.28 -1.82 -2.00
N ASP A 133 -14.27 -2.02 -1.14
CA ASP A 133 -15.62 -1.43 -1.26
C ASP A 133 -15.74 -0.15 -0.42
N VAL A 134 -15.33 0.97 -1.03
CA VAL A 134 -15.34 2.30 -0.40
C VAL A 134 -16.75 2.77 -0.05
N GLY A 135 -17.73 2.46 -0.90
CA GLY A 135 -19.12 2.85 -0.69
C GLY A 135 -19.68 2.24 0.59
N ARG A 136 -19.53 0.93 0.72
CA ARG A 136 -19.97 0.19 1.89
C ARG A 136 -19.19 0.58 3.14
N LEU A 137 -17.88 0.76 3.04
CA LEU A 137 -17.06 1.22 4.14
C LEU A 137 -17.55 2.55 4.72
N ARG A 138 -17.92 3.51 3.86
CA ARG A 138 -18.50 4.80 4.29
C ARG A 138 -19.83 4.62 5.01
N ILE A 139 -20.71 3.75 4.50
CA ILE A 139 -22.00 3.45 5.14
C ILE A 139 -21.78 2.84 6.53
N THR A 140 -20.88 1.87 6.63
CA THR A 140 -20.54 1.21 7.91
C THR A 140 -19.92 2.19 8.89
N LEU A 141 -18.97 3.02 8.45
CA LEU A 141 -18.34 4.02 9.31
C LEU A 141 -19.38 5.06 9.80
N LYS A 142 -20.29 5.48 8.94
CA LYS A 142 -21.43 6.36 9.35
C LYS A 142 -22.33 5.69 10.38
N ALA A 143 -22.60 4.37 10.24
CA ALA A 143 -23.38 3.63 11.21
C ALA A 143 -22.67 3.54 12.56
N LEU A 144 -21.36 3.24 12.56
CA LEU A 144 -20.54 3.22 13.77
C LEU A 144 -20.50 4.58 14.49
N HIS A 145 -20.35 5.68 13.76
CA HIS A 145 -20.36 7.04 14.34
C HIS A 145 -21.73 7.46 14.89
N LYS A 146 -22.83 6.83 14.45
CA LYS A 146 -24.15 7.06 15.06
C LYS A 146 -24.32 6.31 16.39
N VAL A 147 -23.68 5.12 16.52
CA VAL A 147 -23.72 4.33 17.77
C VAL A 147 -22.68 4.83 18.77
N PHE A 148 -21.51 5.18 18.27
CA PHE A 148 -20.38 5.67 19.05
C PHE A 148 -20.09 7.12 18.61
N PRO A 149 -20.61 8.11 19.34
CA PRO A 149 -20.50 9.52 18.96
C PRO A 149 -19.10 10.07 19.20
N ILE A 150 -18.19 9.69 18.31
CA ILE A 150 -16.78 10.07 18.32
C ILE A 150 -16.59 11.37 17.53
N ARG A 151 -15.74 12.25 18.05
CA ARG A 151 -15.46 13.57 17.46
C ARG A 151 -14.97 13.48 16.00
N SER A 152 -15.40 14.44 15.20
CA SER A 152 -14.97 14.64 13.81
C SER A 152 -13.94 15.78 13.67
N CYS A 153 -13.82 16.65 14.68
CA CYS A 153 -12.95 17.83 14.65
C CYS A 153 -11.46 17.47 14.68
N SER A 154 -10.61 18.29 14.08
CA SER A 154 -9.17 18.09 13.94
C SER A 154 -8.33 18.68 15.09
N TYR A 155 -8.95 19.23 16.12
CA TYR A 155 -8.22 19.77 17.26
C TYR A 155 -7.51 18.66 18.04
N TYR A 156 -6.28 18.88 18.44
CA TYR A 156 -5.60 18.00 19.40
C TYR A 156 -6.15 18.31 20.80
N LEU A 157 -6.76 17.33 21.44
CA LEU A 157 -7.38 17.46 22.76
C LEU A 157 -6.52 16.72 23.78
N ASP A 158 -5.72 17.47 24.53
CA ASP A 158 -5.03 16.99 25.72
C ASP A 158 -5.74 17.51 26.99
N ASP A 159 -5.31 17.02 28.15
CA ASP A 159 -5.90 17.39 29.44
C ASP A 159 -5.88 18.90 29.68
N LYS A 160 -4.85 19.60 29.19
CA LYS A 160 -4.71 21.05 29.34
C LYS A 160 -5.74 21.80 28.48
N VAL A 161 -5.89 21.39 27.21
CA VAL A 161 -6.86 22.00 26.30
C VAL A 161 -8.28 21.79 26.79
N VAL A 162 -8.58 20.60 27.35
CA VAL A 162 -9.89 20.27 27.92
C VAL A 162 -10.16 21.04 29.21
N ALA A 163 -9.19 21.08 30.15
CA ALA A 163 -9.35 21.79 31.40
C ALA A 163 -9.54 23.32 31.24
N GLU A 164 -8.81 23.92 30.29
CA GLU A 164 -8.91 25.34 29.97
C GLU A 164 -10.10 25.67 29.04
N LYS A 165 -10.87 24.67 28.56
CA LYS A 165 -11.99 24.82 27.63
C LYS A 165 -11.66 25.68 26.40
N LYS A 166 -10.44 25.49 25.87
CA LYS A 166 -9.95 26.26 24.71
C LYS A 166 -10.78 26.05 23.45
N VAL A 167 -11.39 24.87 23.33
CA VAL A 167 -12.24 24.50 22.17
C VAL A 167 -13.67 24.40 22.66
N LYS A 168 -14.55 25.20 22.06
CA LYS A 168 -15.98 25.22 22.39
C LYS A 168 -16.75 24.08 21.72
N LEU A 169 -17.88 23.71 22.31
CA LEU A 169 -18.82 22.75 21.74
C LEU A 169 -19.23 23.16 20.32
N CYS A 170 -19.17 22.24 19.41
CA CYS A 170 -19.51 22.43 18.01
C CYS A 170 -20.89 21.83 17.68
N LEU A 171 -21.33 22.02 16.44
CA LEU A 171 -22.62 21.50 15.95
C LEU A 171 -22.76 19.98 16.17
N ASP A 172 -21.68 19.20 15.98
CA ASP A 172 -21.73 17.73 16.13
C ASP A 172 -22.13 17.29 17.54
N TYR A 173 -21.80 18.08 18.59
CA TYR A 173 -22.30 17.84 19.94
C TYR A 173 -23.82 18.06 20.01
N HIS A 174 -24.30 19.20 19.51
CA HIS A 174 -25.72 19.56 19.60
C HIS A 174 -26.62 18.59 18.82
N ILE A 175 -26.11 18.00 17.74
CA ILE A 175 -26.83 16.97 16.94
C ILE A 175 -26.51 15.54 17.40
N LYS A 176 -25.92 15.36 18.59
CA LYS A 176 -25.60 14.08 19.23
C LYS A 176 -24.67 13.16 18.40
N ARG A 177 -23.76 13.74 17.62
CA ARG A 177 -22.71 13.01 16.86
C ARG A 177 -21.37 12.98 17.57
N CYS A 178 -21.23 13.74 18.66
CA CYS A 178 -20.03 13.82 19.48
C CYS A 178 -20.44 14.03 20.94
N GLU A 179 -19.73 13.41 21.87
CA GLU A 179 -20.01 13.56 23.32
C GLU A 179 -19.32 14.75 23.99
N GLY A 180 -18.73 15.65 23.20
CA GLY A 180 -18.14 16.89 23.70
C GLY A 180 -16.87 16.72 24.54
N PRO A 181 -15.89 15.90 24.16
CA PRO A 181 -14.65 15.73 24.90
C PRO A 181 -13.84 17.02 25.03
N CYS A 182 -14.06 18.00 24.14
CA CYS A 182 -13.36 19.29 24.16
C CYS A 182 -13.71 20.15 25.37
N GLU A 183 -14.85 19.96 26.02
CA GLU A 183 -15.25 20.60 27.28
C GLU A 183 -15.33 19.61 28.47
N GLY A 184 -14.80 18.39 28.30
CA GLY A 184 -14.75 17.38 29.37
C GLY A 184 -16.09 16.76 29.71
N LEU A 185 -17.06 16.77 28.78
CA LEU A 185 -18.41 16.20 29.01
C LEU A 185 -18.43 14.68 28.98
N VAL A 186 -17.37 14.05 28.45
CA VAL A 186 -17.14 12.62 28.49
C VAL A 186 -15.74 12.36 29.06
N SER A 187 -15.61 11.36 29.95
CA SER A 187 -14.30 10.96 30.48
C SER A 187 -13.45 10.30 29.38
N GLN A 188 -12.13 10.37 29.51
CA GLN A 188 -11.22 9.73 28.58
C GLN A 188 -11.44 8.23 28.50
N ASP A 189 -11.70 7.56 29.65
CA ASP A 189 -11.94 6.12 29.71
C ASP A 189 -13.20 5.72 28.94
N ASN A 190 -14.31 6.42 29.15
CA ASN A 190 -15.56 6.16 28.42
C ASN A 190 -15.40 6.41 26.92
N TYR A 191 -14.67 7.47 26.58
CA TYR A 191 -14.38 7.77 25.17
C TYR A 191 -13.49 6.69 24.54
N GLN A 192 -12.46 6.24 25.24
CA GLN A 192 -11.57 5.17 24.79
C GLN A 192 -12.32 3.83 24.64
N GLU A 193 -13.31 3.55 25.52
CA GLU A 193 -14.14 2.35 25.37
C GLU A 193 -14.93 2.36 24.05
N MET A 194 -15.50 3.50 23.66
CA MET A 194 -16.16 3.64 22.35
C MET A 194 -15.20 3.37 21.19
N VAL A 195 -13.98 3.93 21.26
CA VAL A 195 -12.95 3.70 20.25
C VAL A 195 -12.54 2.24 20.19
N ASN A 196 -12.37 1.57 21.34
CA ASN A 196 -12.01 0.15 21.42
C ASN A 196 -13.09 -0.74 20.79
N ARG A 197 -14.37 -0.43 20.96
CA ARG A 197 -15.49 -1.15 20.31
C ARG A 197 -15.44 -1.02 18.78
N ILE A 198 -15.13 0.17 18.27
CA ILE A 198 -14.91 0.37 16.84
C ILE A 198 -13.68 -0.41 16.36
N GLU A 199 -12.61 -0.40 17.13
CA GLU A 199 -11.38 -1.15 16.83
C GLU A 199 -11.64 -2.66 16.76
N ASP A 200 -12.36 -3.22 17.74
CA ASP A 200 -12.74 -4.64 17.76
C ASP A 200 -13.62 -5.01 16.57
N PHE A 201 -14.56 -4.15 16.19
CA PHE A 201 -15.34 -4.33 14.97
C PHE A 201 -14.45 -4.38 13.73
N MET A 202 -13.46 -3.48 13.61
CA MET A 202 -12.52 -3.47 12.48
C MET A 202 -11.63 -4.72 12.45
N LYS A 203 -11.31 -5.30 13.60
CA LYS A 203 -10.59 -6.59 13.74
C LYS A 203 -11.48 -7.82 13.48
N GLY A 204 -12.77 -7.63 13.20
CA GLY A 204 -13.73 -8.71 12.94
C GLY A 204 -14.35 -9.32 14.22
N LYS A 205 -14.06 -8.79 15.40
CA LYS A 205 -14.69 -9.19 16.67
C LYS A 205 -16.06 -8.51 16.82
N THR A 206 -16.98 -8.82 15.91
CA THR A 206 -18.25 -8.08 15.79
C THR A 206 -19.30 -8.48 16.83
N LYS A 207 -19.19 -9.67 17.43
CA LYS A 207 -20.23 -10.22 18.33
C LYS A 207 -20.56 -9.30 19.51
N SER A 208 -19.55 -8.74 20.17
CA SER A 208 -19.75 -7.84 21.32
C SER A 208 -20.42 -6.52 20.92
N THR A 209 -20.01 -5.97 19.78
CA THR A 209 -20.60 -4.73 19.23
C THR A 209 -22.03 -4.96 18.74
N GLU A 210 -22.29 -6.09 18.06
CA GLU A 210 -23.64 -6.47 17.64
C GLU A 210 -24.57 -6.69 18.85
N ALA A 211 -24.08 -7.36 19.90
CA ALA A 211 -24.86 -7.56 21.14
C ALA A 211 -25.20 -6.24 21.82
N PHE A 212 -24.24 -5.33 21.91
CA PHE A 212 -24.44 -3.99 22.47
C PHE A 212 -25.50 -3.19 21.72
N ILE A 213 -25.44 -3.16 20.39
CA ILE A 213 -26.41 -2.42 19.57
C ILE A 213 -27.80 -3.09 19.66
N ASN A 214 -27.83 -4.42 19.73
CA ASN A 214 -29.08 -5.15 19.89
C ASN A 214 -29.75 -4.84 21.24
N ASP A 215 -28.98 -4.73 22.32
CA ASP A 215 -29.47 -4.31 23.63
C ASP A 215 -30.02 -2.86 23.60
N LEU A 216 -29.33 -1.93 22.95
CA LEU A 216 -29.83 -0.58 22.74
C LEU A 216 -31.14 -0.57 21.95
N MET A 217 -31.25 -1.37 20.89
CA MET A 217 -32.47 -1.51 20.09
C MET A 217 -33.64 -2.00 20.93
N HIS A 218 -33.43 -3.05 21.74
CA HIS A 218 -34.47 -3.59 22.63
C HIS A 218 -34.89 -2.59 23.71
N LYS A 219 -33.93 -1.91 24.35
CA LYS A 219 -34.21 -0.87 25.36
C LYS A 219 -35.04 0.27 24.78
N SER A 220 -34.69 0.76 23.58
CA SER A 220 -35.45 1.80 22.90
C SER A 220 -36.86 1.32 22.54
N SER A 221 -37.01 0.08 22.08
CA SER A 221 -38.30 -0.50 21.76
C SER A 221 -39.20 -0.64 23.02
N THR A 222 -38.65 -1.12 24.12
CA THR A 222 -39.36 -1.25 25.41
C THR A 222 -39.83 0.10 25.96
N ASN A 223 -39.00 1.16 25.72
CA ASN A 223 -39.32 2.53 26.10
C ASN A 223 -40.23 3.23 25.07
N GLN A 224 -40.82 2.51 24.13
CA GLN A 224 -41.68 3.02 23.05
C GLN A 224 -41.03 4.06 22.12
N LYS A 225 -39.69 4.11 22.10
CA LYS A 225 -38.90 4.98 21.21
C LYS A 225 -38.64 4.26 19.88
N TYR A 226 -39.67 4.03 19.11
CA TYR A 226 -39.61 3.18 17.92
C TYR A 226 -38.69 3.70 16.83
N GLU A 227 -38.56 5.03 16.68
CA GLU A 227 -37.64 5.63 15.72
C GLU A 227 -36.16 5.34 16.08
N GLU A 228 -35.80 5.41 17.39
CA GLU A 228 -34.46 5.05 17.85
C GLU A 228 -34.22 3.53 17.67
N ALA A 229 -35.21 2.69 17.96
CA ALA A 229 -35.10 1.26 17.75
C ALA A 229 -34.89 0.91 16.26
N ALA A 230 -35.65 1.55 15.37
CA ALA A 230 -35.48 1.39 13.93
C ALA A 230 -34.08 1.85 13.46
N MET A 231 -33.56 2.95 13.99
CA MET A 231 -32.20 3.41 13.72
C MET A 231 -31.14 2.37 14.11
N TYR A 232 -31.24 1.75 15.31
CA TYR A 232 -30.31 0.70 15.75
C TYR A 232 -30.42 -0.56 14.91
N ARG A 233 -31.63 -0.94 14.50
CA ARG A 233 -31.85 -2.05 13.55
C ARG A 233 -31.11 -1.83 12.23
N ASP A 234 -31.25 -0.64 11.66
CA ASP A 234 -30.64 -0.30 10.37
C ASP A 234 -29.10 -0.26 10.48
N GLN A 235 -28.57 0.13 11.64
CA GLN A 235 -27.13 0.09 11.94
C GLN A 235 -26.64 -1.35 12.04
N LEU A 236 -27.35 -2.23 12.74
CA LEU A 236 -27.04 -3.67 12.79
C LEU A 236 -27.02 -4.28 11.39
N TYR A 237 -28.00 -3.95 10.55
CA TYR A 237 -28.06 -4.42 9.18
C TYR A 237 -26.84 -3.97 8.36
N ALA A 238 -26.46 -2.69 8.44
CA ALA A 238 -25.28 -2.15 7.75
C ALA A 238 -23.99 -2.85 8.21
N MET A 239 -23.84 -3.13 9.50
CA MET A 239 -22.67 -3.80 10.05
C MET A 239 -22.60 -5.29 9.62
N ARG A 240 -23.72 -6.01 9.64
CA ARG A 240 -23.78 -7.40 9.16
C ARG A 240 -23.49 -7.51 7.67
N SER A 241 -24.05 -6.64 6.86
CA SER A 241 -23.78 -6.62 5.42
C SER A 241 -22.32 -6.29 5.07
N PHE A 242 -21.61 -5.55 5.92
CA PHE A 242 -20.18 -5.34 5.78
C PHE A 242 -19.38 -6.62 6.05
N LYS A 243 -19.79 -7.39 7.08
CA LYS A 243 -19.15 -8.64 7.47
C LYS A 243 -19.34 -9.76 6.42
N GLU A 244 -20.56 -9.94 5.90
CA GLU A 244 -20.91 -11.04 4.99
C GLU A 244 -20.12 -11.05 3.69
N LYS A 245 -19.70 -9.88 3.20
CA LYS A 245 -18.93 -9.76 1.95
C LYS A 245 -17.42 -9.71 2.14
N GLN A 246 -16.91 -9.83 3.37
CA GLN A 246 -15.51 -10.18 3.58
C GLN A 246 -15.38 -11.70 3.38
N SER A 247 -15.36 -12.12 2.11
CA SER A 247 -15.27 -13.54 1.73
C SER A 247 -14.01 -14.18 2.33
N HIS A 248 -14.17 -15.30 3.01
CA HIS A 248 -13.06 -16.19 3.32
C HIS A 248 -12.56 -16.80 2.01
N VAL A 249 -11.29 -16.65 1.70
CA VAL A 249 -10.66 -17.18 0.48
C VAL A 249 -9.86 -18.44 0.80
N ALA A 250 -9.39 -18.56 2.04
CA ALA A 250 -8.60 -19.70 2.50
C ALA A 250 -9.01 -20.14 3.90
N THR A 251 -8.93 -21.44 4.14
CA THR A 251 -9.25 -22.07 5.43
C THR A 251 -8.04 -22.15 6.37
N ASP A 252 -6.83 -21.92 5.83
CA ASP A 252 -5.55 -22.11 6.53
C ASP A 252 -5.13 -20.93 7.41
N PHE A 253 -5.86 -19.81 7.39
CA PHE A 253 -5.55 -18.57 8.10
C PHE A 253 -4.14 -18.00 7.85
N GLU A 254 -3.41 -18.53 6.86
CA GLU A 254 -2.07 -18.05 6.52
C GLU A 254 -2.09 -16.70 5.84
N GLU A 255 -0.97 -15.99 6.01
CA GLU A 255 -0.77 -14.69 5.38
C GLU A 255 0.01 -14.88 4.09
N ARG A 256 -0.64 -14.59 2.97
CA ARG A 256 -0.01 -14.66 1.65
C ARG A 256 -0.39 -13.49 0.76
N ASP A 257 0.47 -13.21 -0.20
CA ASP A 257 0.17 -12.31 -1.30
C ASP A 257 0.13 -13.10 -2.60
N VAL A 258 -0.80 -12.77 -3.49
CA VAL A 258 -0.91 -13.36 -4.81
C VAL A 258 -0.67 -12.26 -5.83
N ILE A 259 0.30 -12.46 -6.72
CA ILE A 259 0.68 -11.49 -7.75
C ILE A 259 0.50 -12.12 -9.12
N ALA A 260 -0.33 -11.50 -9.95
CA ALA A 260 -0.55 -11.89 -11.32
C ALA A 260 -0.30 -10.72 -12.28
N LEU A 261 0.18 -11.04 -13.47
CA LEU A 261 0.51 -10.10 -14.55
C LEU A 261 -0.25 -10.50 -15.82
N VAL A 262 -0.93 -9.53 -16.40
CA VAL A 262 -1.50 -9.66 -17.77
C VAL A 262 -0.96 -8.51 -18.59
N ARG A 263 -0.54 -8.80 -19.82
CA ARG A 263 -0.08 -7.77 -20.76
C ARG A 263 -0.68 -7.94 -22.14
N GLU A 264 -0.72 -6.85 -22.85
CA GLU A 264 -1.04 -6.74 -24.25
C GLU A 264 -0.06 -5.75 -24.87
N ASP A 265 0.77 -6.20 -25.80
CA ASP A 265 1.87 -5.45 -26.41
C ASP A 265 2.80 -4.77 -25.35
N ASN A 266 2.86 -3.43 -25.37
CA ASN A 266 3.68 -2.64 -24.47
C ASN A 266 2.94 -2.12 -23.24
N LEU A 267 1.68 -2.55 -23.05
CA LEU A 267 0.84 -2.23 -21.91
C LEU A 267 0.60 -3.47 -21.06
N GLY A 268 0.30 -3.29 -19.80
CA GLY A 268 -0.06 -4.40 -18.92
C GLY A 268 -0.68 -3.95 -17.63
N VAL A 269 -1.15 -4.93 -16.87
CA VAL A 269 -1.72 -4.77 -15.55
C VAL A 269 -1.15 -5.85 -14.64
N ALA A 270 -0.57 -5.44 -13.53
CA ALA A 270 -0.31 -6.33 -12.41
C ALA A 270 -1.41 -6.19 -11.36
N VAL A 271 -1.88 -7.32 -10.86
CA VAL A 271 -2.85 -7.38 -9.76
C VAL A 271 -2.18 -8.04 -8.57
N ILE A 272 -2.24 -7.40 -7.43
CA ILE A 272 -1.69 -7.89 -6.17
C ILE A 272 -2.86 -8.05 -5.20
N ILE A 273 -3.10 -9.30 -4.77
CA ILE A 273 -4.14 -9.63 -3.79
C ILE A 273 -3.43 -10.00 -2.50
N ARG A 274 -3.71 -9.28 -1.43
CA ARG A 274 -3.20 -9.61 -0.10
C ARG A 274 -4.24 -10.41 0.66
N ILE A 275 -3.83 -11.57 1.16
CA ILE A 275 -4.65 -12.43 2.00
C ILE A 275 -4.07 -12.41 3.41
N ARG A 276 -4.92 -12.09 4.39
CA ARG A 276 -4.56 -12.05 5.83
C ARG A 276 -5.64 -12.74 6.63
N ASN A 277 -5.26 -13.65 7.51
CA ASN A 277 -6.20 -14.46 8.29
C ASN A 277 -7.27 -15.14 7.42
N GLY A 278 -6.88 -15.71 6.28
CA GLY A 278 -7.77 -16.38 5.33
C GLY A 278 -8.74 -15.47 4.57
N ARG A 279 -8.58 -14.14 4.65
CA ARG A 279 -9.46 -13.16 4.00
C ARG A 279 -8.71 -12.28 3.02
N ILE A 280 -9.36 -11.85 1.94
CA ILE A 280 -8.80 -10.81 1.08
C ILE A 280 -8.75 -9.50 1.86
N PHE A 281 -7.53 -9.11 2.23
CA PHE A 281 -7.24 -7.86 2.93
C PHE A 281 -7.22 -6.67 1.97
N SER A 282 -6.57 -6.83 0.80
CA SER A 282 -6.54 -5.81 -0.24
C SER A 282 -6.39 -6.41 -1.64
N ARG A 283 -6.78 -5.60 -2.62
CA ARG A 283 -6.52 -5.83 -4.04
C ARG A 283 -5.97 -4.54 -4.64
N GLU A 284 -4.74 -4.59 -5.11
CA GLU A 284 -4.08 -3.48 -5.78
C GLU A 284 -3.95 -3.78 -7.28
N LYS A 285 -4.15 -2.75 -8.10
CA LYS A 285 -3.99 -2.82 -9.55
C LYS A 285 -2.94 -1.81 -9.95
N LEU A 286 -1.88 -2.29 -10.57
CA LEU A 286 -0.79 -1.48 -11.09
C LEU A 286 -0.87 -1.47 -12.61
N SER A 287 -1.04 -0.30 -13.21
CA SER A 287 -0.95 -0.13 -14.65
C SER A 287 0.51 -0.02 -15.08
N LEU A 288 0.88 -0.81 -16.09
CA LEU A 288 2.24 -0.95 -16.58
C LEU A 288 2.33 -0.39 -17.99
N ARG A 289 3.38 0.37 -18.27
CA ARG A 289 3.68 0.91 -19.61
C ARG A 289 5.13 0.68 -19.98
N GLY A 290 5.40 0.61 -21.27
CA GLY A 290 6.74 0.40 -21.79
C GLY A 290 7.28 -1.00 -21.52
N LEU A 291 6.40 -2.01 -21.55
CA LEU A 291 6.78 -3.40 -21.33
C LEU A 291 7.63 -3.92 -22.48
N ASP A 292 8.62 -4.74 -22.12
CA ASP A 292 9.35 -5.60 -23.05
C ASP A 292 8.63 -6.96 -23.12
N GLU A 293 9.00 -7.82 -24.09
CA GLU A 293 8.45 -9.18 -24.20
C GLU A 293 8.85 -10.13 -23.07
N ASN A 294 9.64 -9.67 -22.10
CA ASN A 294 10.09 -10.47 -20.98
C ASN A 294 9.19 -10.29 -19.75
N ASP A 295 8.18 -11.13 -19.64
CA ASP A 295 7.23 -11.13 -18.52
C ASP A 295 7.90 -11.40 -17.17
N LYS A 296 8.96 -12.22 -17.14
CA LYS A 296 9.73 -12.51 -15.92
C LYS A 296 10.46 -11.27 -15.39
N ALA A 297 11.02 -10.45 -16.28
CA ALA A 297 11.65 -9.19 -15.91
C ALA A 297 10.62 -8.14 -15.47
N THR A 298 9.44 -8.14 -16.11
CA THR A 298 8.32 -7.28 -15.71
C THR A 298 7.82 -7.66 -14.32
N LEU A 299 7.61 -8.94 -14.04
CA LEU A 299 7.17 -9.44 -12.73
C LEU A 299 8.20 -9.11 -11.64
N GLN A 300 9.50 -9.29 -11.92
CA GLN A 300 10.57 -8.86 -11.01
C GLN A 300 10.46 -7.37 -10.66
N THR A 301 10.25 -6.51 -11.66
CA THR A 301 10.10 -5.06 -11.45
C THR A 301 8.87 -4.75 -10.59
N VAL A 302 7.75 -5.44 -10.83
CA VAL A 302 6.52 -5.30 -10.04
C VAL A 302 6.78 -5.67 -8.58
N ILE A 303 7.37 -6.84 -8.32
CA ILE A 303 7.68 -7.33 -6.97
C ILE A 303 8.61 -6.34 -6.24
N SER A 304 9.71 -5.95 -6.87
CA SER A 304 10.70 -5.05 -6.27
C SER A 304 10.08 -3.70 -5.89
N ARG A 305 9.32 -3.10 -6.81
CA ARG A 305 8.66 -1.80 -6.60
C ARG A 305 7.58 -1.85 -5.52
N PHE A 306 6.76 -2.90 -5.55
CA PHE A 306 5.68 -3.08 -4.59
C PHE A 306 6.20 -3.26 -3.15
N TYR A 307 7.13 -4.18 -2.96
CA TYR A 307 7.65 -4.45 -1.61
C TYR A 307 8.68 -3.42 -1.13
N MET A 308 9.22 -2.56 -2.00
CA MET A 308 10.08 -1.47 -1.58
C MET A 308 9.38 -0.53 -0.58
N ASP A 309 8.11 -0.21 -0.84
CA ASP A 309 7.29 0.70 -0.03
C ASP A 309 6.39 -0.03 0.98
N SER A 310 6.37 -1.37 0.95
CA SER A 310 5.54 -2.16 1.87
C SER A 310 6.21 -2.30 3.23
N ASP A 311 5.48 -1.98 4.30
CA ASP A 311 5.93 -2.19 5.69
C ASP A 311 5.75 -3.65 6.14
N PHE A 312 5.00 -4.46 5.39
CA PHE A 312 4.73 -5.86 5.71
C PHE A 312 4.98 -6.77 4.50
N ILE A 313 5.71 -7.84 4.72
CA ILE A 313 6.00 -8.90 3.75
C ILE A 313 5.46 -10.21 4.31
N PRO A 314 4.57 -10.96 3.62
CA PRO A 314 4.09 -12.25 4.09
C PRO A 314 5.18 -13.32 3.97
N LYS A 315 4.95 -14.48 4.60
CA LYS A 315 5.83 -15.64 4.46
C LYS A 315 5.74 -16.26 3.05
N GLU A 316 4.55 -16.22 2.46
CA GLU A 316 4.27 -16.81 1.17
C GLU A 316 3.83 -15.75 0.15
N ILE A 317 4.40 -15.82 -1.05
CA ILE A 317 4.04 -14.98 -2.19
C ILE A 317 3.78 -15.90 -3.37
N SER A 318 2.51 -16.06 -3.75
CA SER A 318 2.11 -16.85 -4.89
C SER A 318 2.26 -16.04 -6.17
N LEU A 319 2.97 -16.60 -7.14
CA LEU A 319 3.29 -15.96 -8.41
C LEU A 319 2.75 -16.77 -9.57
N GLN A 320 2.36 -16.12 -10.65
CA GLN A 320 1.91 -16.77 -11.88
C GLN A 320 3.03 -17.56 -12.57
N PHE A 321 4.26 -17.09 -12.44
CA PHE A 321 5.49 -17.71 -12.95
C PHE A 321 6.69 -17.15 -12.19
N GLN A 322 7.85 -17.82 -12.29
CA GLN A 322 9.07 -17.39 -11.64
C GLN A 322 9.62 -16.09 -12.26
N PRO A 323 9.94 -15.05 -11.45
CA PRO A 323 10.58 -13.83 -11.93
C PRO A 323 12.03 -14.07 -12.34
N ASN A 324 12.65 -13.11 -13.03
CA ASN A 324 14.10 -13.08 -13.16
C ASN A 324 14.75 -12.83 -11.78
N ASP A 325 15.97 -13.34 -11.60
CA ASP A 325 16.76 -13.16 -10.37
C ASP A 325 15.99 -13.51 -9.09
N GLU A 326 15.19 -14.57 -9.15
CA GLU A 326 14.34 -15.06 -8.06
C GLU A 326 15.11 -15.17 -6.73
N LYS A 327 16.33 -15.71 -6.75
CA LYS A 327 17.17 -15.90 -5.55
C LYS A 327 17.50 -14.57 -4.88
N ASP A 328 17.83 -13.55 -5.66
CA ASP A 328 18.19 -12.22 -5.16
C ASP A 328 16.96 -11.52 -4.59
N LEU A 329 15.80 -11.67 -5.24
CA LEU A 329 14.52 -11.17 -4.73
C LEU A 329 14.13 -11.80 -3.40
N ILE A 330 14.19 -13.13 -3.31
CA ILE A 330 13.88 -13.87 -2.07
C ILE A 330 14.84 -13.45 -0.95
N GLN A 331 16.13 -13.34 -1.23
CA GLN A 331 17.10 -12.92 -0.24
C GLN A 331 16.81 -11.52 0.29
N TRP A 332 16.57 -10.57 -0.61
CA TRP A 332 16.20 -9.21 -0.22
C TRP A 332 14.92 -9.15 0.62
N LEU A 333 13.87 -9.90 0.21
CA LEU A 333 12.61 -9.96 0.94
C LEU A 333 12.77 -10.59 2.33
N LYS A 334 13.64 -11.63 2.47
CA LYS A 334 14.00 -12.24 3.76
C LYS A 334 14.68 -11.24 4.70
N GLU A 335 15.64 -10.49 4.18
CA GLU A 335 16.35 -9.45 4.94
C GLU A 335 15.39 -8.36 5.40
N LYS A 336 14.52 -7.86 4.49
CA LYS A 336 13.54 -6.82 4.80
C LYS A 336 12.47 -7.30 5.78
N ARG A 337 12.01 -8.55 5.66
CA ARG A 337 11.04 -9.18 6.57
C ARG A 337 11.63 -9.55 7.92
N ASN A 338 12.95 -9.75 7.99
CA ASN A 338 13.66 -10.40 9.09
C ASN A 338 13.12 -11.82 9.37
N GLY A 339 12.94 -12.59 8.29
CA GLY A 339 12.38 -13.95 8.38
C GLY A 339 12.23 -14.65 7.03
N ALA A 340 11.73 -15.87 7.03
CA ALA A 340 11.58 -16.69 5.83
C ALA A 340 10.56 -16.12 4.84
N VAL A 341 10.87 -16.13 3.54
CA VAL A 341 9.95 -15.80 2.43
C VAL A 341 10.09 -16.88 1.37
N TYR A 342 8.96 -17.33 0.84
CA TYR A 342 8.85 -18.33 -0.22
C TYR A 342 8.01 -17.81 -1.38
N PHE A 343 8.46 -18.08 -2.61
CA PHE A 343 7.64 -17.95 -3.80
C PHE A 343 6.98 -19.31 -4.10
N LEU A 344 5.67 -19.28 -4.36
CA LEU A 344 4.83 -20.43 -4.68
C LEU A 344 4.26 -20.33 -6.09
#